data_a24b91b3a848a45cda7a1ee48e0da792
#
_entry.id   a24b91b3a848a45cda7a1ee48e0da792
#
_cell.length_a   1.000
_cell.length_b   1.000
_cell.length_c   1.000
_cell.angle_alpha   90.00
_cell.angle_beta   90.00
_cell.angle_gamma   90.00
#
_symmetry.space_group_name_H-M   'P 1'
#
loop_
_entity.id
_entity.type
_entity.pdbx_description
1 polymer ?
#
loop_
_entity_poly.entity_id
_entity_poly.type
_entity_poly.pdbx_seq_one_letter_code
_entity_poly.pdbx_strand_id
1 'polypeptide(L)'
;RCILEDDYDSEFRFVGRPIPTLFSTDESQRVIYLNTFSKTIAPSIRISYMLLPPRLLERYREKLGFYACTVSSFEQYTLAEFIRQGRYEQHLSRMKNRYRQRRDAVIRLIGESRLGERARIMEQDAGLHFLVRLVTALPDGELQRRAAARGLRLAMLSDYDSRPSAGRAHILVVNYAGMDLSRLPEALERLAQVLDEEELPCTTN
;
A
#
# COMPACT_ATOMS: atom_id res chain seq x y z
N ARG A 1 0.88 -1.48 -28.70
CA ARG A 1 1.26 -1.73 -27.29
C ARG A 1 0.05 -1.43 -26.42
N CYS A 2 -0.17 -2.20 -25.34
CA CYS A 2 -1.22 -1.98 -24.36
C CYS A 2 -0.60 -1.55 -23.04
N ILE A 3 -1.40 -0.90 -22.21
CA ILE A 3 -1.06 -0.51 -20.84
C ILE A 3 -1.88 -1.43 -19.92
N LEU A 4 -1.25 -1.97 -18.88
CA LEU A 4 -1.95 -2.64 -17.78
C LEU A 4 -2.02 -1.65 -16.62
N GLU A 5 -3.24 -1.30 -16.22
CA GLU A 5 -3.51 -0.46 -15.06
C GLU A 5 -3.96 -1.38 -13.92
N ASP A 6 -3.09 -1.56 -12.93
CA ASP A 6 -3.40 -2.34 -11.73
C ASP A 6 -3.80 -1.38 -10.61
N ASP A 7 -5.10 -1.29 -10.37
CA ASP A 7 -5.74 -0.33 -9.47
C ASP A 7 -6.36 -1.06 -8.26
N TYR A 8 -5.54 -1.46 -7.30
CA TYR A 8 -5.95 -2.36 -6.22
C TYR A 8 -6.35 -1.66 -4.90
N ASP A 9 -6.10 -0.34 -4.74
CA ASP A 9 -6.37 0.40 -3.49
C ASP A 9 -6.78 1.88 -3.67
N SER A 10 -7.13 2.30 -4.87
CA SER A 10 -7.54 3.68 -5.19
C SER A 10 -8.78 4.15 -4.43
N GLU A 11 -9.63 3.22 -3.99
CA GLU A 11 -10.78 3.52 -3.15
C GLU A 11 -10.39 4.15 -1.80
N PHE A 12 -9.16 3.90 -1.32
CA PHE A 12 -8.64 4.42 -0.05
C PHE A 12 -7.92 5.77 -0.21
N ARG A 13 -8.51 6.68 -0.99
CA ARG A 13 -8.07 8.07 -1.04
C ARG A 13 -8.75 8.87 0.06
N PHE A 14 -7.97 9.56 0.90
CA PHE A 14 -8.44 10.26 2.09
C PHE A 14 -8.57 11.77 1.88
N VAL A 15 -7.83 12.33 0.93
CA VAL A 15 -7.78 13.77 0.63
C VAL A 15 -8.03 14.00 -0.86
N GLY A 16 -8.83 15.03 -1.17
CA GLY A 16 -9.13 15.42 -2.53
C GLY A 16 -10.19 14.55 -3.22
N ARG A 17 -10.37 14.77 -4.53
CA ARG A 17 -11.30 14.00 -5.38
C ARG A 17 -10.64 12.70 -5.85
N PRO A 18 -11.42 11.67 -6.16
CA PRO A 18 -10.90 10.49 -6.85
C PRO A 18 -10.13 10.89 -8.12
N ILE A 19 -9.01 10.23 -8.37
CA ILE A 19 -8.27 10.40 -9.62
C ILE A 19 -8.94 9.51 -10.66
N PRO A 20 -9.29 10.03 -11.85
CA PRO A 20 -9.79 9.20 -12.94
C PRO A 20 -8.77 8.11 -13.29
N THR A 21 -9.25 6.90 -13.56
CA THR A 21 -8.39 5.81 -14.05
C THR A 21 -7.90 6.10 -15.46
N LEU A 22 -6.76 5.58 -15.85
CA LEU A 22 -6.29 5.65 -17.23
C LEU A 22 -7.32 5.01 -18.17
N PHE A 23 -7.95 3.90 -17.74
CA PHE A 23 -9.01 3.23 -18.48
C PHE A 23 -10.20 4.15 -18.75
N SER A 24 -10.62 4.96 -17.77
CA SER A 24 -11.78 5.87 -17.92
C SER A 24 -11.53 7.03 -18.88
N THR A 25 -10.27 7.37 -19.15
CA THR A 25 -9.85 8.48 -20.01
C THR A 25 -9.22 8.01 -21.32
N ASP A 26 -9.12 6.69 -21.54
CA ASP A 26 -8.46 6.11 -22.71
C ASP A 26 -9.39 6.05 -23.94
N GLU A 27 -9.34 7.09 -24.78
CA GLU A 27 -10.02 7.12 -26.07
C GLU A 27 -9.40 6.14 -27.09
N SER A 28 -8.15 5.71 -26.89
CA SER A 28 -7.40 4.86 -27.82
C SER A 28 -7.67 3.36 -27.64
N GLN A 29 -8.43 2.99 -26.62
CA GLN A 29 -8.80 1.60 -26.26
C GLN A 29 -7.58 0.68 -26.11
N ARG A 30 -6.55 1.16 -25.40
CA ARG A 30 -5.28 0.44 -25.14
C ARG A 30 -5.04 0.07 -23.70
N VAL A 31 -5.85 0.59 -22.77
CA VAL A 31 -5.72 0.32 -21.35
C VAL A 31 -6.54 -0.91 -20.97
N ILE A 32 -5.91 -1.85 -20.30
CA ILE A 32 -6.53 -3.00 -19.63
C ILE A 32 -6.56 -2.66 -18.16
N TYR A 33 -7.75 -2.57 -17.57
CA TYR A 33 -7.91 -2.24 -16.16
C TYR A 33 -8.06 -3.50 -15.32
N LEU A 34 -7.32 -3.57 -14.24
CA LEU A 34 -7.35 -4.65 -13.25
C LEU A 34 -7.69 -4.09 -11.88
N ASN A 35 -8.58 -4.77 -11.15
CA ASN A 35 -8.86 -4.44 -9.76
C ASN A 35 -9.21 -5.71 -8.97
N THR A 36 -9.23 -5.62 -7.63
CA THR A 36 -9.49 -6.75 -6.72
C THR A 36 -10.37 -6.37 -5.55
N PHE A 37 -11.28 -7.25 -5.17
CA PHE A 37 -12.06 -7.12 -3.94
C PHE A 37 -11.29 -7.54 -2.67
N SER A 38 -10.08 -8.10 -2.83
CA SER A 38 -9.26 -8.56 -1.71
C SER A 38 -8.84 -7.46 -0.75
N LYS A 39 -8.73 -6.22 -1.22
CA LYS A 39 -8.37 -5.05 -0.39
C LYS A 39 -9.60 -4.32 0.15
N THR A 40 -10.68 -4.30 -0.63
CA THR A 40 -11.89 -3.54 -0.32
C THR A 40 -12.93 -4.33 0.48
N ILE A 41 -12.91 -5.67 0.44
CA ILE A 41 -13.81 -6.54 1.22
C ILE A 41 -13.02 -7.35 2.24
N ALA A 42 -12.28 -8.36 1.78
CA ALA A 42 -11.45 -9.20 2.64
C ALA A 42 -10.39 -9.93 1.81
N PRO A 43 -9.17 -10.17 2.34
CA PRO A 43 -8.12 -10.91 1.64
C PRO A 43 -8.52 -12.34 1.26
N SER A 44 -9.46 -12.94 2.00
CA SER A 44 -9.94 -14.31 1.77
C SER A 44 -10.88 -14.46 0.58
N ILE A 45 -11.51 -13.38 0.10
CA ILE A 45 -12.49 -13.44 -1.00
C ILE A 45 -11.86 -13.86 -2.33
N ARG A 46 -10.60 -13.57 -2.56
CA ARG A 46 -9.82 -13.96 -3.75
C ARG A 46 -10.47 -13.69 -5.11
N ILE A 47 -11.29 -12.63 -5.20
CA ILE A 47 -11.93 -12.21 -6.44
C ILE A 47 -11.23 -10.96 -6.97
N SER A 48 -10.83 -11.02 -8.23
CA SER A 48 -10.37 -9.88 -9.02
C SER A 48 -11.15 -9.83 -10.32
N TYR A 49 -11.13 -8.67 -10.97
CA TYR A 49 -11.77 -8.50 -12.26
C TYR A 49 -10.88 -7.70 -13.21
N MET A 50 -11.14 -7.89 -14.50
CA MET A 50 -10.43 -7.24 -15.58
C MET A 50 -11.44 -6.62 -16.55
N LEU A 51 -11.22 -5.35 -16.90
CA LEU A 51 -11.95 -4.68 -17.95
C LEU A 51 -11.07 -4.62 -19.20
N LEU A 52 -11.59 -5.20 -20.28
CA LEU A 52 -10.89 -5.24 -21.56
C LEU A 52 -11.53 -4.24 -22.53
N PRO A 53 -10.71 -3.48 -23.30
CA PRO A 53 -11.22 -2.76 -24.46
C PRO A 53 -11.95 -3.71 -25.43
N PRO A 54 -12.97 -3.25 -26.18
CA PRO A 54 -13.82 -4.10 -27.02
C PRO A 54 -13.00 -5.02 -27.97
N ARG A 55 -12.01 -4.48 -28.64
CA ARG A 55 -11.14 -5.25 -29.55
C ARG A 55 -10.37 -6.38 -28.86
N LEU A 56 -9.93 -6.17 -27.62
CA LEU A 56 -9.24 -7.22 -26.85
C LEU A 56 -10.22 -8.21 -26.27
N LEU A 57 -11.43 -7.77 -25.93
CA LEU A 57 -12.51 -8.64 -25.43
C LEU A 57 -12.92 -9.67 -26.49
N GLU A 58 -13.04 -9.27 -27.76
CA GLU A 58 -13.33 -10.19 -28.87
C GLU A 58 -12.23 -11.26 -28.99
N ARG A 59 -10.96 -10.85 -28.99
CA ARG A 59 -9.82 -11.78 -29.03
C ARG A 59 -9.74 -12.69 -27.82
N TYR A 60 -10.11 -12.18 -26.67
CA TYR A 60 -10.18 -12.97 -25.43
C TYR A 60 -11.24 -14.07 -25.56
N ARG A 61 -12.43 -13.73 -26.04
CA ARG A 61 -13.51 -14.70 -26.26
C ARG A 61 -13.14 -15.76 -27.27
N GLU A 62 -12.54 -15.38 -28.37
CA GLU A 62 -12.08 -16.33 -29.41
C GLU A 62 -11.02 -17.30 -28.90
N LYS A 63 -10.03 -16.80 -28.15
CA LYS A 63 -8.86 -17.60 -27.77
C LYS A 63 -8.96 -18.25 -26.38
N LEU A 64 -9.66 -17.65 -25.46
CA LEU A 64 -9.72 -18.03 -24.06
C LEU A 64 -11.14 -18.29 -23.55
N GLY A 65 -12.17 -18.07 -24.36
CA GLY A 65 -13.58 -18.24 -23.97
C GLY A 65 -13.96 -19.68 -23.59
N PHE A 66 -13.11 -20.67 -23.91
CA PHE A 66 -13.29 -22.07 -23.52
C PHE A 66 -12.88 -22.35 -22.04
N TYR A 67 -12.13 -21.43 -21.40
CA TYR A 67 -11.79 -21.59 -19.99
C TYR A 67 -12.99 -21.27 -19.11
N ALA A 68 -13.27 -22.14 -18.16
CA ALA A 68 -14.24 -21.85 -17.10
C ALA A 68 -13.69 -20.78 -16.15
N CYS A 69 -14.57 -19.91 -15.66
CA CYS A 69 -14.22 -18.97 -14.59
C CYS A 69 -13.84 -19.75 -13.32
N THR A 70 -12.68 -19.41 -12.74
CA THR A 70 -12.18 -20.08 -11.51
C THR A 70 -12.89 -19.59 -10.24
N VAL A 71 -13.61 -18.46 -10.31
CA VAL A 71 -14.43 -17.96 -9.19
C VAL A 71 -15.74 -18.71 -9.17
N SER A 72 -16.14 -19.27 -8.02
CA SER A 72 -17.38 -20.03 -7.90
C SER A 72 -18.60 -19.16 -8.19
N SER A 73 -19.63 -19.72 -8.82
CA SER A 73 -20.87 -18.98 -9.11
C SER A 73 -21.53 -18.49 -7.84
N PHE A 74 -21.46 -19.24 -6.74
CA PHE A 74 -21.98 -18.83 -5.44
C PHE A 74 -21.35 -17.52 -4.95
N GLU A 75 -20.01 -17.42 -5.03
CA GLU A 75 -19.30 -16.20 -4.64
C GLU A 75 -19.62 -15.03 -5.56
N GLN A 76 -19.72 -15.27 -6.88
CA GLN A 76 -20.09 -14.25 -7.85
C GLN A 76 -21.51 -13.70 -7.57
N TYR A 77 -22.50 -14.56 -7.36
CA TYR A 77 -23.86 -14.13 -7.04
C TYR A 77 -23.96 -13.43 -5.69
N THR A 78 -23.25 -13.92 -4.69
CA THR A 78 -23.19 -13.29 -3.35
C THR A 78 -22.61 -11.89 -3.45
N LEU A 79 -21.51 -11.72 -4.19
CA LEU A 79 -20.87 -10.42 -4.41
C LEU A 79 -21.78 -9.48 -5.20
N ALA A 80 -22.41 -9.98 -6.26
CA ALA A 80 -23.35 -9.20 -7.06
C ALA A 80 -24.52 -8.68 -6.21
N GLU A 81 -25.09 -9.52 -5.35
CA GLU A 81 -26.18 -9.14 -4.44
C GLU A 81 -25.71 -8.13 -3.38
N PHE A 82 -24.50 -8.31 -2.85
CA PHE A 82 -23.88 -7.39 -1.89
C PHE A 82 -23.70 -5.98 -2.49
N ILE A 83 -23.27 -5.89 -3.76
CA ILE A 83 -23.17 -4.64 -4.52
C ILE A 83 -24.57 -4.07 -4.81
N ARG A 84 -25.48 -4.88 -5.35
CA ARG A 84 -26.83 -4.44 -5.74
C ARG A 84 -27.64 -3.84 -4.58
N GLN A 85 -27.42 -4.33 -3.35
CA GLN A 85 -28.06 -3.81 -2.15
C GLN A 85 -27.40 -2.54 -1.59
N GLY A 86 -26.36 -2.00 -2.22
CA GLY A 86 -25.60 -0.84 -1.71
C GLY A 86 -24.76 -1.15 -0.45
N ARG A 87 -24.63 -2.43 -0.08
CA ARG A 87 -23.88 -2.83 1.11
C ARG A 87 -22.37 -2.72 0.89
N TYR A 88 -21.91 -2.87 -0.35
CA TYR A 88 -20.53 -2.69 -0.71
C TYR A 88 -20.06 -1.26 -0.44
N GLU A 89 -20.80 -0.26 -0.90
CA GLU A 89 -20.49 1.16 -0.72
C GLU A 89 -20.51 1.56 0.76
N GLN A 90 -21.47 1.03 1.53
CA GLN A 90 -21.54 1.23 2.97
C GLN A 90 -20.32 0.61 3.68
N HIS A 91 -19.93 -0.60 3.27
CA HIS A 91 -18.75 -1.28 3.80
C HIS A 91 -17.48 -0.49 3.47
N LEU A 92 -17.30 -0.07 2.21
CA LEU A 92 -16.18 0.72 1.73
C LEU A 92 -16.05 2.05 2.52
N SER A 93 -17.17 2.75 2.75
CA SER A 93 -17.20 3.98 3.54
C SER A 93 -16.72 3.75 4.99
N ARG A 94 -17.17 2.67 5.63
CA ARG A 94 -16.70 2.30 6.99
C ARG A 94 -15.21 1.95 7.00
N MET A 95 -14.75 1.17 6.03
CA MET A 95 -13.33 0.80 5.89
C MET A 95 -12.46 2.04 5.68
N LYS A 96 -12.87 2.95 4.79
CA LYS A 96 -12.17 4.20 4.52
C LYS A 96 -12.00 5.04 5.79
N ASN A 97 -13.07 5.20 6.58
CA ASN A 97 -13.01 5.93 7.84
C ASN A 97 -12.09 5.24 8.87
N ARG A 98 -12.16 3.91 8.98
CA ARG A 98 -11.29 3.13 9.86
C ARG A 98 -9.82 3.26 9.46
N TYR A 99 -9.49 3.17 8.18
CA TYR A 99 -8.11 3.32 7.72
C TYR A 99 -7.59 4.74 7.88
N ARG A 100 -8.44 5.75 7.66
CA ARG A 100 -8.08 7.15 7.95
C ARG A 100 -7.70 7.33 9.42
N GLN A 101 -8.56 6.90 10.35
CA GLN A 101 -8.29 6.99 11.79
C GLN A 101 -7.00 6.26 12.17
N ARG A 102 -6.76 5.10 11.57
CA ARG A 102 -5.57 4.31 11.84
C ARG A 102 -4.30 4.99 11.31
N ARG A 103 -4.34 5.51 10.09
CA ARG A 103 -3.27 6.32 9.52
C ARG A 103 -2.94 7.52 10.41
N ASP A 104 -3.95 8.28 10.79
CA ASP A 104 -3.78 9.49 11.61
C ASP A 104 -3.20 9.17 12.98
N ALA A 105 -3.60 8.04 13.59
CA ALA A 105 -3.02 7.56 14.83
C ALA A 105 -1.53 7.19 14.69
N VAL A 106 -1.14 6.49 13.61
CA VAL A 106 0.27 6.15 13.34
C VAL A 106 1.10 7.41 13.13
N ILE A 107 0.62 8.36 12.32
CA ILE A 107 1.31 9.63 12.06
C ILE A 107 1.52 10.41 13.36
N ARG A 108 0.47 10.51 14.19
CA ARG A 108 0.55 11.17 15.49
C ARG A 108 1.60 10.50 16.40
N LEU A 109 1.55 9.18 16.54
CA LEU A 109 2.53 8.44 17.36
C LEU A 109 3.97 8.64 16.89
N ILE A 110 4.21 8.70 15.58
CA ILE A 110 5.54 9.03 15.04
C ILE A 110 5.94 10.44 15.46
N GLY A 111 5.06 11.43 15.29
CA GLY A 111 5.34 12.83 15.62
C GLY A 111 5.56 13.07 17.12
N GLU A 112 4.87 12.33 18.00
CA GLU A 112 5.00 12.40 19.45
C GLU A 112 6.20 11.60 19.98
N SER A 113 6.81 10.75 19.16
CA SER A 113 7.98 9.93 19.55
C SER A 113 9.29 10.69 19.42
N ARG A 114 10.38 10.12 19.95
CA ARG A 114 11.76 10.63 19.76
C ARG A 114 12.18 10.69 18.29
N LEU A 115 11.48 9.99 17.40
CA LEU A 115 11.71 10.06 15.96
C LEU A 115 11.09 11.30 15.31
N GLY A 116 10.20 12.04 15.96
CA GLY A 116 9.43 13.12 15.36
C GLY A 116 10.28 14.17 14.63
N GLU A 117 11.43 14.56 15.21
CA GLU A 117 12.36 15.50 14.58
C GLU A 117 13.19 14.89 13.44
N ARG A 118 13.34 13.56 13.42
CA ARG A 118 14.12 12.81 12.42
C ARG A 118 13.24 12.12 11.36
N ALA A 119 11.92 12.22 11.46
CA ALA A 119 10.97 11.55 10.60
C ALA A 119 10.12 12.56 9.83
N ARG A 120 10.16 12.52 8.50
CA ARG A 120 9.30 13.32 7.63
C ARG A 120 8.29 12.42 6.93
N ILE A 121 7.01 12.64 7.22
CA ILE A 121 5.91 11.92 6.58
C ILE A 121 5.73 12.39 5.14
N MET A 122 5.51 11.44 4.23
CA MET A 122 5.33 11.68 2.80
C MET A 122 4.20 10.77 2.27
N GLU A 123 3.52 11.22 1.20
CA GLU A 123 2.53 10.43 0.43
C GLU A 123 1.43 9.79 1.29
N GLN A 124 0.91 10.55 2.25
CA GLN A 124 -0.08 10.06 3.23
C GLN A 124 -1.54 10.13 2.76
N ASP A 125 -1.82 10.70 1.58
CA ASP A 125 -3.17 11.12 1.18
C ASP A 125 -4.01 10.00 0.60
N ALA A 126 -3.38 8.90 0.21
CA ALA A 126 -4.05 7.75 -0.39
C ALA A 126 -3.32 6.43 -0.11
N GLY A 127 -4.01 5.32 -0.36
CA GLY A 127 -3.46 3.97 -0.24
C GLY A 127 -3.46 3.43 1.20
N LEU A 128 -2.92 2.23 1.38
CA LEU A 128 -2.86 1.52 2.67
C LEU A 128 -1.49 1.61 3.34
N HIS A 129 -0.59 2.39 2.77
CA HIS A 129 0.74 2.70 3.29
C HIS A 129 1.05 4.18 3.04
N PHE A 130 2.03 4.70 3.75
CA PHE A 130 2.66 5.99 3.48
C PHE A 130 4.17 5.86 3.64
N LEU A 131 4.89 6.89 3.22
CA LEU A 131 6.33 6.91 3.26
C LEU A 131 6.81 7.78 4.42
N VAL A 132 7.93 7.37 5.05
CA VAL A 132 8.60 8.14 6.10
C VAL A 132 10.06 8.26 5.74
N ARG A 133 10.52 9.48 5.43
CA ARG A 133 11.93 9.77 5.25
C ARG A 133 12.58 9.95 6.61
N LEU A 134 13.63 9.20 6.87
CA LEU A 134 14.45 9.32 8.07
C LEU A 134 15.65 10.22 7.81
N VAL A 135 16.00 11.03 8.80
CA VAL A 135 17.26 11.80 8.81
C VAL A 135 18.33 10.93 9.45
N THR A 136 19.18 10.33 8.64
CA THR A 136 20.25 9.42 9.05
C THR A 136 21.34 9.36 7.98
N ALA A 137 22.58 9.13 8.34
CA ALA A 137 23.69 8.82 7.44
C ALA A 137 23.90 7.31 7.25
N LEU A 138 23.21 6.46 8.06
CA LEU A 138 23.31 5.00 7.93
C LEU A 138 22.75 4.54 6.58
N PRO A 139 23.49 3.75 5.79
CA PRO A 139 22.93 3.10 4.62
C PRO A 139 21.74 2.21 4.98
N ASP A 140 20.74 2.09 4.08
CA ASP A 140 19.50 1.35 4.31
C ASP A 140 19.73 -0.07 4.82
N GLY A 141 20.68 -0.80 4.23
CA GLY A 141 21.01 -2.17 4.67
C GLY A 141 21.60 -2.23 6.09
N GLU A 142 22.38 -1.23 6.49
CA GLU A 142 22.93 -1.15 7.84
C GLU A 142 21.82 -0.79 8.84
N LEU A 143 20.95 0.15 8.49
CA LEU A 143 19.78 0.52 9.29
C LEU A 143 18.88 -0.70 9.52
N GLN A 144 18.59 -1.47 8.47
CA GLN A 144 17.80 -2.71 8.55
C GLN A 144 18.46 -3.75 9.44
N ARG A 145 19.80 -3.92 9.32
CA ARG A 145 20.55 -4.89 10.12
C ARG A 145 20.52 -4.54 11.62
N ARG A 146 20.76 -3.27 11.98
CA ARG A 146 20.71 -2.79 13.38
C ARG A 146 19.31 -2.86 13.96
N ALA A 147 18.29 -2.51 13.16
CA ALA A 147 16.90 -2.64 13.57
C ALA A 147 16.51 -4.10 13.80
N ALA A 148 16.93 -5.02 12.92
CA ALA A 148 16.69 -6.45 13.06
C ALA A 148 17.30 -7.03 14.34
N ALA A 149 18.51 -6.60 14.73
CA ALA A 149 19.14 -6.96 15.99
C ALA A 149 18.31 -6.55 17.22
N ARG A 150 17.40 -5.56 17.07
CA ARG A 150 16.45 -5.11 18.09
C ARG A 150 15.03 -5.65 17.88
N GLY A 151 14.87 -6.66 17.02
CA GLY A 151 13.56 -7.29 16.73
C GLY A 151 12.62 -6.43 15.87
N LEU A 152 13.15 -5.46 15.11
CA LEU A 152 12.39 -4.65 14.17
C LEU A 152 12.66 -5.07 12.73
N ARG A 153 11.61 -5.28 11.96
CA ARG A 153 11.70 -5.47 10.51
C ARG A 153 11.30 -4.18 9.80
N LEU A 154 12.24 -3.56 9.12
CA LEU A 154 12.01 -2.35 8.33
C LEU A 154 11.85 -2.72 6.84
N ALA A 155 10.85 -2.13 6.18
CA ALA A 155 10.72 -2.15 4.73
C ALA A 155 11.21 -0.80 4.19
N MET A 156 12.29 -0.81 3.44
CA MET A 156 12.84 0.41 2.84
C MET A 156 12.31 0.54 1.40
N LEU A 157 12.12 1.79 0.95
CA LEU A 157 11.69 2.04 -0.44
C LEU A 157 12.71 1.50 -1.44
N SER A 158 13.99 1.51 -1.08
CA SER A 158 15.08 0.95 -1.88
C SER A 158 14.98 -0.57 -2.11
N ASP A 159 14.27 -1.30 -1.24
CA ASP A 159 14.04 -2.75 -1.42
C ASP A 159 13.19 -3.07 -2.66
N TYR A 160 12.44 -2.08 -3.15
CA TYR A 160 11.54 -2.20 -4.32
C TYR A 160 12.18 -1.65 -5.61
N ASP A 161 13.41 -1.16 -5.55
CA ASP A 161 14.09 -0.59 -6.69
C ASP A 161 14.93 -1.63 -7.44
N SER A 162 14.70 -1.77 -8.72
CA SER A 162 15.59 -2.55 -9.60
C SER A 162 16.92 -1.85 -9.87
N ARG A 163 16.99 -0.54 -9.68
CA ARG A 163 18.19 0.29 -9.81
C ARG A 163 18.23 1.28 -8.64
N PRO A 164 19.14 1.09 -7.68
CA PRO A 164 19.25 2.01 -6.54
C PRO A 164 19.45 3.45 -6.99
N SER A 165 18.69 4.38 -6.44
CA SER A 165 18.87 5.81 -6.63
C SER A 165 19.02 6.52 -5.28
N ALA A 166 19.94 7.46 -5.18
CA ALA A 166 20.20 8.21 -3.95
C ALA A 166 18.95 8.96 -3.42
N GLY A 167 18.03 9.33 -4.30
CA GLY A 167 16.79 10.02 -3.92
C GLY A 167 15.77 9.15 -3.15
N ARG A 168 15.94 7.83 -3.16
CA ARG A 168 15.05 6.85 -2.50
C ARG A 168 15.65 6.21 -1.26
N ALA A 169 16.89 6.57 -0.91
CA ALA A 169 17.51 6.14 0.34
C ALA A 169 16.82 6.74 1.57
N HIS A 170 16.91 6.03 2.69
CA HIS A 170 16.38 6.44 4.00
C HIS A 170 14.86 6.65 4.05
N ILE A 171 14.11 5.96 3.17
CA ILE A 171 12.67 6.05 3.14
C ILE A 171 12.06 4.71 3.57
N LEU A 172 11.32 4.73 4.68
CA LEU A 172 10.51 3.60 5.14
C LEU A 172 9.17 3.55 4.40
N VAL A 173 8.73 2.34 4.08
CA VAL A 173 7.36 2.04 3.63
C VAL A 173 6.57 1.56 4.83
N VAL A 174 5.67 2.41 5.34
CA VAL A 174 4.87 2.14 6.55
C VAL A 174 3.48 1.66 6.15
N ASN A 175 3.26 0.34 6.19
CA ASN A 175 1.95 -0.25 5.97
C ASN A 175 1.16 -0.25 7.28
N TYR A 176 0.25 0.72 7.43
CA TYR A 176 -0.54 0.90 8.64
C TYR A 176 -1.81 0.04 8.70
N ALA A 177 -2.24 -0.57 7.59
CA ALA A 177 -3.50 -1.30 7.51
C ALA A 177 -3.58 -2.49 8.47
N GLY A 178 -2.48 -3.25 8.60
CA GLY A 178 -2.35 -4.41 9.48
C GLY A 178 -1.55 -4.18 10.76
N MET A 179 -1.09 -2.94 11.03
CA MET A 179 -0.18 -2.65 12.14
C MET A 179 -0.87 -2.75 13.50
N ASP A 180 -0.22 -3.35 14.49
CA ASP A 180 -0.65 -3.32 15.88
C ASP A 180 -0.22 -2.02 16.54
N LEU A 181 -1.18 -1.10 16.76
CA LEU A 181 -0.91 0.20 17.33
C LEU A 181 -0.44 0.15 18.79
N SER A 182 -0.75 -0.90 19.54
CA SER A 182 -0.31 -1.04 20.93
C SER A 182 1.20 -1.27 21.04
N ARG A 183 1.80 -1.88 20.02
CA ARG A 183 3.25 -2.17 19.96
C ARG A 183 4.05 -1.07 19.25
N LEU A 184 3.37 -0.13 18.59
CA LEU A 184 4.04 0.91 17.80
C LEU A 184 4.94 1.83 18.66
N PRO A 185 4.53 2.33 19.86
CA PRO A 185 5.40 3.17 20.68
C PRO A 185 6.74 2.50 21.02
N GLU A 186 6.72 1.22 21.37
CA GLU A 186 7.94 0.46 21.65
C GLU A 186 8.81 0.30 20.40
N ALA A 187 8.19 0.04 19.25
CA ALA A 187 8.91 -0.07 17.97
C ALA A 187 9.58 1.26 17.57
N LEU A 188 8.91 2.38 17.77
CA LEU A 188 9.45 3.72 17.51
C LEU A 188 10.63 4.04 18.44
N GLU A 189 10.53 3.68 19.72
CA GLU A 189 11.62 3.86 20.68
C GLU A 189 12.87 3.03 20.31
N ARG A 190 12.68 1.76 19.94
CA ARG A 190 13.78 0.90 19.47
C ARG A 190 14.42 1.45 18.18
N LEU A 191 13.64 2.02 17.27
CA LEU A 191 14.16 2.65 16.06
C LEU A 191 14.93 3.94 16.39
N ALA A 192 14.44 4.75 17.32
CA ALA A 192 15.16 5.93 17.80
C ALA A 192 16.53 5.57 18.36
N GLN A 193 16.62 4.53 19.19
CA GLN A 193 17.88 4.01 19.72
C GLN A 193 18.88 3.59 18.63
N VAL A 194 18.39 2.99 17.52
CA VAL A 194 19.25 2.65 16.37
C VAL A 194 19.85 3.90 15.75
N LEU A 195 19.06 4.98 15.64
CA LEU A 195 19.52 6.24 15.06
C LEU A 195 20.44 7.02 16.01
N ASP A 196 20.24 6.93 17.33
CA ASP A 196 21.11 7.59 18.32
C ASP A 196 22.52 7.00 18.36
N GLU A 197 22.67 5.69 18.10
CA GLU A 197 23.97 5.02 18.01
C GLU A 197 24.81 5.46 16.80
N GLU A 198 24.23 6.18 15.85
CA GLU A 198 24.95 6.80 14.75
C GLU A 198 25.81 7.99 15.22
N GLU A 199 25.35 8.72 16.23
CA GLU A 199 26.01 9.93 16.74
C GLU A 199 27.16 9.63 17.69
N LEU A 200 27.31 8.40 18.17
CA LEU A 200 28.45 7.99 18.99
C LEU A 200 29.63 7.71 18.07
N PRO A 201 30.71 8.51 18.14
CA PRO A 201 31.95 8.19 17.41
C PRO A 201 32.41 6.80 17.84
N CYS A 202 32.78 5.96 16.87
CA CYS A 202 33.49 4.71 17.13
C CYS A 202 34.71 5.07 18.01
N THR A 203 34.64 4.80 19.31
CA THR A 203 35.80 4.72 20.15
C THR A 203 36.54 3.46 19.73
N THR A 204 37.40 3.61 18.73
CA THR A 204 38.45 2.62 18.40
C THR A 204 39.36 2.50 19.62
N ASN A 205 39.25 1.36 20.29
CA ASN A 205 40.33 0.84 21.16
C ASN A 205 41.31 0.05 20.31
#